data_f300d443327458f136d9621838cab9f0
#
_entry.id   f300d443327458f136d9621838cab9f0
#
_cell.length_a   1.000
_cell.length_b   1.000
_cell.length_c   1.000
_cell.angle_alpha   90.00
_cell.angle_beta   90.00
_cell.angle_gamma   90.00
#
_symmetry.space_group_name_H-M   'P 1'
#
loop_
_entity.id
_entity.type
_entity.pdbx_description
1 polymer ?
#
loop_
_entity_poly.entity_id
_entity_poly.type
_entity_poly.pdbx_seq_one_letter_code
_entity_poly.pdbx_strand_id
1 'polypeptide(L)'
;MVGYVWAYQSLPLRYPSHFNFDGVPDGWTDKNLFSWFIIPAISLALLSFMYFITPLFRKYPQFINIPGKEKFLELSDERKEPVFKLAENLMGMIAIVEQLLFLYIQYAMWSAALSPGNMMPPHSTLIIIGHSVFVLGIVIFYLVKISDKID
;
A
#
# COMPACT_ATOMS: atom_id res chain seq x y z
N MET A 1 11.29 -5.03 -14.30
CA MET A 1 10.74 -4.58 -15.60
C MET A 1 10.50 -5.75 -16.58
N VAL A 2 11.47 -6.64 -16.82
CA VAL A 2 11.33 -7.79 -17.74
C VAL A 2 10.13 -8.68 -17.42
N GLY A 3 9.87 -8.99 -16.14
CA GLY A 3 8.74 -9.83 -15.72
C GLY A 3 7.36 -9.24 -16.04
N TYR A 4 7.17 -7.92 -15.92
CA TYR A 4 5.91 -7.27 -16.26
C TYR A 4 5.63 -7.27 -17.76
N VAL A 5 6.67 -7.09 -18.59
CA VAL A 5 6.55 -7.15 -20.06
C VAL A 5 6.23 -8.57 -20.50
N TRP A 6 6.89 -9.57 -19.94
CA TRP A 6 6.61 -10.97 -20.22
C TRP A 6 5.18 -11.36 -19.80
N ALA A 7 4.75 -10.96 -18.60
CA ALA A 7 3.40 -11.22 -18.12
C ALA A 7 2.35 -10.54 -19.04
N TYR A 8 2.59 -9.31 -19.48
CA TYR A 8 1.72 -8.64 -20.44
C TYR A 8 1.61 -9.42 -21.76
N GLN A 9 2.70 -9.92 -22.30
CA GLN A 9 2.69 -10.67 -23.54
C GLN A 9 1.85 -11.95 -23.46
N SER A 10 1.85 -12.63 -22.30
CA SER A 10 1.10 -13.86 -22.07
C SER A 10 -0.41 -13.67 -21.82
N LEU A 11 -0.88 -12.44 -21.61
CA LEU A 11 -2.29 -12.17 -21.37
C LEU A 11 -3.15 -12.49 -22.60
N PRO A 12 -4.38 -13.02 -22.42
CA PRO A 12 -5.39 -13.10 -23.46
C PRO A 12 -5.86 -11.70 -23.89
N LEU A 13 -6.57 -11.60 -25.03
CA LEU A 13 -7.09 -10.33 -25.55
C LEU A 13 -8.04 -9.64 -24.59
N ARG A 14 -8.73 -10.39 -23.74
CA ARG A 14 -9.61 -9.91 -22.68
C ARG A 14 -9.34 -10.70 -21.42
N TYR A 15 -9.23 -10.01 -20.28
CA TYR A 15 -8.90 -10.64 -18.99
C TYR A 15 -9.67 -10.00 -17.83
N PRO A 16 -9.80 -10.71 -16.68
CA PRO A 16 -10.47 -10.17 -15.50
C PRO A 16 -9.73 -8.96 -14.93
N SER A 17 -10.47 -7.90 -14.59
CA SER A 17 -9.94 -6.68 -13.95
C SER A 17 -10.57 -6.39 -12.59
N HIS A 18 -11.66 -7.08 -12.25
CA HIS A 18 -12.31 -7.00 -10.95
C HIS A 18 -12.83 -8.38 -10.54
N PHE A 19 -12.87 -8.61 -9.21
CA PHE A 19 -13.30 -9.88 -8.62
C PHE A 19 -14.17 -9.61 -7.40
N ASN A 20 -15.15 -10.46 -7.18
CA ASN A 20 -15.95 -10.44 -5.98
C ASN A 20 -15.19 -11.09 -4.79
N PHE A 21 -15.82 -11.15 -3.61
CA PHE A 21 -15.23 -11.71 -2.40
C PHE A 21 -14.84 -13.18 -2.49
N ASP A 22 -15.49 -13.94 -3.36
CA ASP A 22 -15.20 -15.37 -3.61
C ASP A 22 -14.04 -15.56 -4.61
N GLY A 23 -13.46 -14.45 -5.10
CA GLY A 23 -12.41 -14.48 -6.11
C GLY A 23 -12.91 -14.81 -7.52
N VAL A 24 -14.23 -14.74 -7.74
CA VAL A 24 -14.86 -14.93 -9.05
C VAL A 24 -14.83 -13.60 -9.82
N PRO A 25 -14.43 -13.60 -11.10
CA PRO A 25 -14.38 -12.37 -11.88
C PRO A 25 -15.79 -11.82 -12.14
N ASP A 26 -16.00 -10.56 -11.87
CA ASP A 26 -17.23 -9.80 -12.12
C ASP A 26 -16.98 -8.51 -12.92
N GLY A 27 -15.71 -8.21 -13.28
CA GLY A 27 -15.31 -7.16 -14.18
C GLY A 27 -14.21 -7.61 -15.14
N TRP A 28 -14.26 -7.11 -16.39
CA TRP A 28 -13.35 -7.51 -17.47
C TRP A 28 -12.84 -6.30 -18.23
N THR A 29 -11.61 -6.40 -18.72
CA THR A 29 -10.98 -5.37 -19.54
C THR A 29 -10.32 -5.97 -20.78
N ASP A 30 -10.19 -5.16 -21.83
CA ASP A 30 -9.43 -5.53 -23.01
C ASP A 30 -7.93 -5.33 -22.76
N LYS A 31 -7.12 -6.21 -23.35
CA LYS A 31 -5.66 -6.15 -23.27
C LYS A 31 -5.14 -4.91 -23.98
N ASN A 32 -4.62 -3.98 -23.19
CA ASN A 32 -3.86 -2.85 -23.68
C ASN A 32 -2.86 -2.39 -22.61
N LEU A 33 -1.89 -1.54 -22.97
CA LEU A 33 -0.87 -1.07 -22.04
C LEU A 33 -1.46 -0.34 -20.84
N PHE A 34 -2.47 0.49 -21.05
CA PHE A 34 -3.11 1.25 -19.99
C PHE A 34 -3.76 0.31 -18.96
N SER A 35 -4.60 -0.63 -19.41
CA SER A 35 -5.30 -1.56 -18.50
C SER A 35 -4.35 -2.45 -17.69
N TRP A 36 -3.19 -2.79 -18.26
CA TRP A 36 -2.20 -3.62 -17.56
C TRP A 36 -1.32 -2.81 -16.59
N PHE A 37 -0.89 -1.62 -16.98
CA PHE A 37 0.06 -0.83 -16.19
C PHE A 37 -0.61 0.15 -15.22
N ILE A 38 -1.95 0.22 -15.16
CA ILE A 38 -2.66 1.13 -14.25
C ILE A 38 -2.35 0.82 -12.76
N ILE A 39 -2.29 -0.46 -12.37
CA ILE A 39 -1.99 -0.87 -11.00
C ILE A 39 -0.55 -0.52 -10.61
N PRO A 40 0.49 -0.89 -11.39
CA PRO A 40 1.85 -0.40 -11.16
C PRO A 40 1.98 1.12 -11.13
N ALA A 41 1.24 1.84 -11.99
CA ALA A 41 1.27 3.29 -12.02
C ALA A 41 0.69 3.90 -10.74
N ILE A 42 -0.44 3.38 -10.24
CA ILE A 42 -1.04 3.79 -8.95
C ILE A 42 -0.07 3.48 -7.80
N SER A 43 0.53 2.30 -7.80
CA SER A 43 1.52 1.88 -6.81
C SER A 43 2.70 2.86 -6.75
N LEU A 44 3.28 3.23 -7.90
CA LEU A 44 4.37 4.20 -7.97
C LEU A 44 3.93 5.61 -7.58
N ALA A 45 2.72 6.03 -7.96
CA ALA A 45 2.17 7.32 -7.56
C ALA A 45 2.00 7.40 -6.03
N LEU A 46 1.47 6.35 -5.40
CA LEU A 46 1.34 6.27 -3.95
C LEU A 46 2.70 6.30 -3.25
N LEU A 47 3.66 5.51 -3.73
CA LEU A 47 5.03 5.50 -3.19
C LEU A 47 5.67 6.90 -3.28
N SER A 48 5.53 7.54 -4.43
CA SER A 48 6.04 8.90 -4.66
C SER A 48 5.36 9.90 -3.72
N PHE A 49 4.04 9.82 -3.58
CA PHE A 49 3.29 10.67 -2.65
C PHE A 49 3.80 10.51 -1.21
N MET A 50 3.96 9.28 -0.73
CA MET A 50 4.48 9.01 0.62
C MET A 50 5.91 9.54 0.79
N TYR A 51 6.77 9.38 -0.22
CA TYR A 51 8.13 9.90 -0.21
C TYR A 51 8.18 11.43 -0.09
N PHE A 52 7.33 12.14 -0.85
CA PHE A 52 7.32 13.61 -0.83
C PHE A 52 6.59 14.20 0.37
N ILE A 53 5.58 13.52 0.93
CA ILE A 53 4.84 14.05 2.09
C ILE A 53 5.60 13.84 3.41
N THR A 54 6.39 12.77 3.54
CA THR A 54 7.08 12.43 4.79
C THR A 54 7.99 13.55 5.33
N PRO A 55 8.84 14.22 4.52
CA PRO A 55 9.66 15.34 5.00
C PRO A 55 8.85 16.56 5.47
N LEU A 56 7.59 16.69 5.00
CA LEU A 56 6.73 17.79 5.40
C LEU A 56 6.30 17.68 6.87
N PHE A 57 6.39 16.52 7.49
CA PHE A 57 6.11 16.35 8.91
C PHE A 57 7.04 17.21 9.78
N ARG A 58 8.31 17.32 9.42
CA ARG A 58 9.27 18.19 10.11
C ARG A 58 9.03 19.66 9.84
N LYS A 59 8.68 19.99 8.60
CA LYS A 59 8.46 21.37 8.17
C LYS A 59 7.16 21.95 8.70
N TYR A 60 6.13 21.12 8.84
CA TYR A 60 4.78 21.52 9.21
C TYR A 60 4.20 20.58 10.30
N PRO A 61 4.78 20.54 11.52
CA PRO A 61 4.39 19.60 12.56
C PRO A 61 2.93 19.76 13.02
N GLN A 62 2.35 20.94 12.83
CA GLN A 62 0.94 21.22 13.14
C GLN A 62 -0.05 20.42 12.29
N PHE A 63 0.35 19.84 11.17
CA PHE A 63 -0.51 19.03 10.31
C PHE A 63 -0.41 17.52 10.58
N ILE A 64 0.53 17.08 11.44
CA ILE A 64 0.60 15.69 11.85
C ILE A 64 -0.60 15.35 12.74
N ASN A 65 -1.28 14.25 12.44
CA ASN A 65 -2.37 13.75 13.27
C ASN A 65 -1.88 12.57 14.12
N ILE A 66 -1.42 12.87 15.34
CA ILE A 66 -0.88 11.90 16.30
C ILE A 66 -1.53 12.08 17.66
N PRO A 67 -1.55 11.02 18.52
CA PRO A 67 -1.96 11.15 19.91
C PRO A 67 -1.11 12.17 20.64
N GLY A 68 -1.71 12.99 21.51
CA GLY A 68 -0.98 14.00 22.29
C GLY A 68 -0.41 15.15 21.44
N LYS A 69 -0.97 15.45 20.28
CA LYS A 69 -0.50 16.48 19.35
C LYS A 69 -0.23 17.82 19.98
N GLU A 70 -1.12 18.30 20.86
CA GLU A 70 -0.96 19.62 21.52
C GLU A 70 0.31 19.64 22.34
N LYS A 71 0.50 18.63 23.22
CA LYS A 71 1.70 18.45 24.02
C LYS A 71 2.95 18.28 23.15
N PHE A 72 2.85 17.52 22.05
CA PHE A 72 3.95 17.39 21.08
C PHE A 72 4.40 18.72 20.51
N LEU A 73 3.46 19.62 20.16
CA LEU A 73 3.80 20.92 19.58
C LEU A 73 4.57 21.82 20.57
N GLU A 74 4.36 21.65 21.88
CA GLU A 74 5.04 22.40 22.96
C GLU A 74 6.42 21.83 23.33
N LEU A 75 6.76 20.62 22.86
CA LEU A 75 8.07 20.02 23.12
C LEU A 75 9.21 20.84 22.49
N SER A 76 10.40 20.75 23.09
CA SER A 76 11.63 21.25 22.46
C SER A 76 11.96 20.46 21.20
N ASP A 77 12.74 21.03 20.27
CA ASP A 77 13.10 20.39 19.02
C ASP A 77 13.84 19.06 19.24
N GLU A 78 14.67 18.96 20.27
CA GLU A 78 15.36 17.74 20.67
C GLU A 78 14.38 16.62 21.06
N ARG A 79 13.32 16.97 21.78
CA ARG A 79 12.27 16.03 22.19
C ARG A 79 11.30 15.66 21.05
N LYS A 80 11.14 16.51 20.04
CA LYS A 80 10.35 16.21 18.83
C LYS A 80 11.05 15.22 17.92
N GLU A 81 12.38 15.18 17.90
CA GLU A 81 13.17 14.36 16.98
C GLU A 81 12.83 12.86 17.02
N PRO A 82 12.72 12.18 18.18
CA PRO A 82 12.30 10.78 18.24
C PRO A 82 10.89 10.55 17.67
N VAL A 83 9.98 11.50 17.86
CA VAL A 83 8.60 11.42 17.35
C VAL A 83 8.60 11.51 15.83
N PHE A 84 9.36 12.44 15.23
CA PHE A 84 9.53 12.52 13.80
C PHE A 84 10.10 11.23 13.19
N LYS A 85 11.14 10.67 13.81
CA LYS A 85 11.73 9.39 13.37
C LYS A 85 10.71 8.23 13.39
N LEU A 86 9.88 8.17 14.42
CA LEU A 86 8.83 7.16 14.49
C LEU A 86 7.78 7.37 13.40
N ALA A 87 7.35 8.61 13.14
CA ALA A 87 6.40 8.92 12.06
C ALA A 87 6.99 8.59 10.68
N GLU A 88 8.25 8.95 10.43
CA GLU A 88 8.97 8.62 9.19
C GLU A 88 9.12 7.11 8.99
N ASN A 89 9.47 6.37 10.06
CA ASN A 89 9.55 4.92 10.01
C ASN A 89 8.19 4.26 9.75
N LEU A 90 7.12 4.78 10.35
CA LEU A 90 5.75 4.34 10.06
C LEU A 90 5.43 4.49 8.58
N MET A 91 5.68 5.67 8.01
CA MET A 91 5.45 5.94 6.58
C MET A 91 6.26 5.00 5.69
N GLY A 92 7.53 4.77 6.02
CA GLY A 92 8.40 3.83 5.32
C GLY A 92 7.90 2.39 5.38
N MET A 93 7.45 1.93 6.55
CA MET A 93 6.89 0.58 6.72
C MET A 93 5.60 0.41 5.93
N ILE A 94 4.67 1.37 6.01
CA ILE A 94 3.44 1.34 5.21
C ILE A 94 3.79 1.33 3.71
N ALA A 95 4.72 2.19 3.27
CA ALA A 95 5.12 2.22 1.86
C ALA A 95 5.60 0.86 1.35
N ILE A 96 6.44 0.15 2.13
CA ILE A 96 6.94 -1.18 1.75
C ILE A 96 5.79 -2.19 1.69
N VAL A 97 4.94 -2.22 2.72
CA VAL A 97 3.86 -3.20 2.82
C VAL A 97 2.83 -3.00 1.70
N GLU A 98 2.49 -1.74 1.36
CA GLU A 98 1.60 -1.43 0.25
C GLU A 98 2.18 -1.85 -1.11
N GLN A 99 3.49 -1.66 -1.34
CA GLN A 99 4.12 -2.12 -2.58
C GLN A 99 4.03 -3.66 -2.73
N LEU A 100 4.16 -4.41 -1.63
CA LEU A 100 3.98 -5.86 -1.65
C LEU A 100 2.54 -6.26 -1.99
N LEU A 101 1.54 -5.53 -1.48
CA LEU A 101 0.14 -5.76 -1.85
C LEU A 101 -0.11 -5.49 -3.34
N PHE A 102 0.35 -4.36 -3.87
CA PHE A 102 0.18 -4.04 -5.30
C PHE A 102 0.85 -5.09 -6.20
N LEU A 103 2.04 -5.56 -5.82
CA LEU A 103 2.72 -6.64 -6.52
C LEU A 103 1.89 -7.93 -6.49
N TYR A 104 1.31 -8.26 -5.33
CA TYR A 104 0.44 -9.43 -5.18
C TYR A 104 -0.84 -9.30 -6.03
N ILE A 105 -1.51 -8.14 -6.02
CA ILE A 105 -2.72 -7.90 -6.82
C ILE A 105 -2.40 -8.10 -8.32
N GLN A 106 -1.29 -7.53 -8.79
CA GLN A 106 -0.88 -7.69 -10.19
C GLN A 106 -0.61 -9.16 -10.54
N TYR A 107 0.07 -9.90 -9.63
CA TYR A 107 0.27 -11.34 -9.79
C TYR A 107 -1.06 -12.10 -9.81
N ALA A 108 -1.99 -11.79 -8.91
CA ALA A 108 -3.28 -12.47 -8.81
C ALA A 108 -4.13 -12.26 -10.08
N MET A 109 -4.16 -11.03 -10.62
CA MET A 109 -4.81 -10.73 -11.90
C MET A 109 -4.19 -11.50 -13.07
N TRP A 110 -2.86 -11.51 -13.16
CA TRP A 110 -2.15 -12.28 -14.19
C TRP A 110 -2.44 -13.77 -14.08
N SER A 111 -2.35 -14.33 -12.88
CA SER A 111 -2.62 -15.75 -12.61
C SER A 111 -4.08 -16.11 -12.97
N ALA A 112 -5.04 -15.28 -12.58
CA ALA A 112 -6.44 -15.46 -12.91
C ALA A 112 -6.69 -15.42 -14.44
N ALA A 113 -6.05 -14.48 -15.13
CA ALA A 113 -6.16 -14.36 -16.58
C ALA A 113 -5.76 -15.62 -17.35
N LEU A 114 -4.83 -16.41 -16.79
CA LEU A 114 -4.29 -17.63 -17.41
C LEU A 114 -4.90 -18.91 -16.83
N SER A 115 -5.68 -18.84 -15.75
CA SER A 115 -6.26 -20.01 -15.10
C SER A 115 -7.57 -20.46 -15.77
N PRO A 116 -7.89 -21.77 -15.74
CA PRO A 116 -9.23 -22.23 -16.11
C PRO A 116 -10.27 -21.60 -15.19
N GLY A 117 -11.34 -21.00 -15.77
CA GLY A 117 -12.40 -20.31 -15.01
C GLY A 117 -12.04 -18.88 -14.57
N ASN A 118 -10.84 -18.41 -14.82
CA ASN A 118 -10.37 -17.05 -14.56
C ASN A 118 -10.50 -16.60 -13.09
N MET A 119 -10.49 -17.53 -12.14
CA MET A 119 -10.58 -17.25 -10.72
C MET A 119 -9.24 -16.78 -10.15
N MET A 120 -9.30 -15.92 -9.13
CA MET A 120 -8.12 -15.55 -8.35
C MET A 120 -7.43 -16.79 -7.74
N PRO A 121 -6.12 -16.73 -7.48
CA PRO A 121 -5.42 -17.77 -6.72
C PRO A 121 -6.12 -18.06 -5.38
N PRO A 122 -6.07 -19.32 -4.90
CA PRO A 122 -6.64 -19.67 -3.60
C PRO A 122 -6.17 -18.73 -2.49
N HIS A 123 -7.06 -18.42 -1.56
CA HIS A 123 -6.80 -17.55 -0.40
C HIS A 123 -6.49 -16.08 -0.71
N SER A 124 -6.64 -15.60 -1.95
CA SER A 124 -6.37 -14.20 -2.30
C SER A 124 -7.14 -13.21 -1.43
N THR A 125 -8.41 -13.45 -1.19
CA THR A 125 -9.25 -12.61 -0.32
C THR A 125 -8.72 -12.58 1.12
N LEU A 126 -8.28 -13.73 1.65
CA LEU A 126 -7.68 -13.80 2.99
C LEU A 126 -6.33 -13.05 3.06
N ILE A 127 -5.53 -13.09 2.00
CA ILE A 127 -4.27 -12.35 1.91
C ILE A 127 -4.54 -10.85 1.93
N ILE A 128 -5.53 -10.36 1.16
CA ILE A 128 -5.89 -8.93 1.11
C ILE A 128 -6.45 -8.46 2.45
N ILE A 129 -7.33 -9.24 3.08
CA ILE A 129 -7.86 -8.93 4.42
C ILE A 129 -6.74 -8.95 5.46
N GLY A 130 -5.91 -9.99 5.45
CA GLY A 130 -4.77 -10.13 6.36
C GLY A 130 -3.77 -8.97 6.24
N HIS A 131 -3.51 -8.50 5.02
CA HIS A 131 -2.73 -7.30 4.78
C HIS A 131 -3.35 -6.07 5.47
N SER A 132 -4.65 -5.84 5.31
CA SER A 132 -5.33 -4.68 5.93
C SER A 132 -5.25 -4.74 7.46
N VAL A 133 -5.45 -5.91 8.06
CA VAL A 133 -5.28 -6.12 9.51
C VAL A 133 -3.83 -5.89 9.95
N PHE A 134 -2.86 -6.35 9.16
CA PHE A 134 -1.44 -6.16 9.44
C PHE A 134 -1.03 -4.69 9.39
N VAL A 135 -1.48 -3.93 8.39
CA VAL A 135 -1.25 -2.48 8.29
C VAL A 135 -1.85 -1.75 9.49
N LEU A 136 -3.08 -2.09 9.89
CA LEU A 136 -3.71 -1.53 11.08
C LEU A 136 -2.87 -1.81 12.34
N GLY A 137 -2.34 -3.03 12.49
CA GLY A 137 -1.45 -3.40 13.58
C GLY A 137 -0.15 -2.56 13.61
N ILE A 138 0.47 -2.32 12.44
CA ILE A 138 1.63 -1.44 12.31
C ILE A 138 1.28 -0.02 12.77
N VAL A 139 0.17 0.54 12.29
CA VAL A 139 -0.28 1.89 12.65
C VAL A 139 -0.46 2.01 14.16
N ILE A 140 -1.22 1.09 14.78
CA ILE A 140 -1.45 1.09 16.23
C ILE A 140 -0.14 1.01 17.00
N PHE A 141 0.77 0.09 16.62
CA PHE A 141 2.07 -0.06 17.27
C PHE A 141 2.89 1.23 17.26
N TYR A 142 2.96 1.92 16.12
CA TYR A 142 3.70 3.17 16.02
C TYR A 142 3.01 4.32 16.75
N LEU A 143 1.67 4.40 16.74
CA LEU A 143 0.93 5.43 17.47
C LEU A 143 1.12 5.29 18.98
N VAL A 144 1.13 4.06 19.52
CA VAL A 144 1.45 3.82 20.94
C VAL A 144 2.88 4.28 21.25
N LYS A 145 3.87 3.88 20.44
CA LYS A 145 5.27 4.33 20.63
C LYS A 145 5.46 5.84 20.52
N ILE A 146 4.69 6.49 19.66
CA ILE A 146 4.69 7.96 19.54
C ILE A 146 4.12 8.58 20.80
N SER A 147 2.98 8.07 21.30
CA SER A 147 2.39 8.55 22.56
C SER A 147 3.37 8.46 23.73
N ASP A 148 4.04 7.31 23.89
CA ASP A 148 5.06 7.08 24.94
C ASP A 148 6.24 8.05 24.89
N LYS A 149 6.52 8.66 23.72
CA LYS A 149 7.59 9.65 23.56
C LYS A 149 7.15 11.08 23.85
N ILE A 150 5.86 11.33 23.82
CA ILE A 150 5.26 12.65 24.09
C ILE A 150 4.99 12.81 25.60
N ASP A 151 4.70 11.73 26.31
CA ASP A 151 4.47 11.70 27.75
C ASP A 151 5.76 11.82 28.55
#